data_349d87d3f3aa0c015d21cda86db81aec
#
_entry.id   349d87d3f3aa0c015d21cda86db81aec
#
_cell.length_a   1.000
_cell.length_b   1.000
_cell.length_c   1.000
_cell.angle_alpha   90.00
_cell.angle_beta   90.00
_cell.angle_gamma   90.00
#
_symmetry.space_group_name_H-M   'P 1'
#
loop_
_entity.id
_entity.type
_entity.pdbx_description
1 polymer ?
#
loop_
_entity_poly.entity_id
_entity_poly.type
_entity_poly.pdbx_seq_one_letter_code
_entity_poly.pdbx_strand_id
1 'polypeptide(L)'
;NRQTLQLAEAVKAKRIVELQNGEFGFNAAYKLETNFLDYYRAMCEKRHGSTDSNGNWGNWHSCLKHLERYCKPNTTFKDITPEWIEGFREYLDKTARCRDKRKKIVTDEISKPLSQNSKVSYFNKLRACINQAFDDRIMPHNPLRGIEGFKAGESERCYLTLDEVKAMAAAHCKYPALKKAFMFSCLTGIRKSDIEKMRWKEVQQHGEFTRI
;
A
#
# COMPACT_ATOMS: atom_id res chain seq x y z
N ASN A 1 -53.88 26.83 1.54
CA ASN A 1 -53.92 27.30 2.90
C ASN A 1 -52.62 28.05 3.21
N ARG A 2 -52.73 29.30 3.74
CA ARG A 2 -51.53 30.20 3.92
C ARG A 2 -50.47 29.59 4.83
N GLN A 3 -50.85 28.82 5.85
CA GLN A 3 -49.96 28.13 6.77
C GLN A 3 -49.18 26.99 6.08
N THR A 4 -49.85 26.28 5.17
CA THR A 4 -49.19 25.20 4.40
C THR A 4 -48.14 25.75 3.44
N LEU A 5 -48.40 26.94 2.87
CA LEU A 5 -47.46 27.62 1.98
C LEU A 5 -46.20 28.10 2.75
N GLN A 6 -46.43 28.70 3.91
CA GLN A 6 -45.35 29.14 4.81
C GLN A 6 -44.47 27.96 5.29
N LEU A 7 -45.09 26.82 5.61
CA LEU A 7 -44.39 25.61 5.98
C LEU A 7 -43.54 25.06 4.80
N ALA A 8 -44.11 25.05 3.59
CA ALA A 8 -43.42 24.63 2.39
C ALA A 8 -42.22 25.53 2.06
N GLU A 9 -42.37 26.85 2.22
CA GLU A 9 -41.27 27.80 2.05
C GLU A 9 -40.16 27.62 3.11
N ALA A 10 -40.52 27.38 4.38
CA ALA A 10 -39.55 27.10 5.44
C ALA A 10 -38.81 25.79 5.20
N VAL A 11 -39.49 24.73 4.76
CA VAL A 11 -38.87 23.47 4.39
C VAL A 11 -37.95 23.63 3.18
N LYS A 12 -38.36 24.40 2.17
CA LYS A 12 -37.55 24.72 1.00
C LYS A 12 -36.29 25.50 1.40
N ALA A 13 -36.40 26.53 2.23
CA ALA A 13 -35.26 27.32 2.70
C ALA A 13 -34.26 26.43 3.50
N LYS A 14 -34.79 25.61 4.42
CA LYS A 14 -33.96 24.64 5.16
C LYS A 14 -33.22 23.70 4.22
N ARG A 15 -33.89 23.15 3.22
CA ARG A 15 -33.28 22.28 2.22
C ARG A 15 -32.21 22.97 1.36
N ILE A 16 -32.41 24.24 1.02
CA ILE A 16 -31.43 25.03 0.28
C ILE A 16 -30.18 25.24 1.11
N VAL A 17 -30.29 25.55 2.41
CA VAL A 17 -29.14 25.70 3.32
C VAL A 17 -28.43 24.37 3.52
N GLU A 18 -29.17 23.28 3.69
CA GLU A 18 -28.61 21.93 3.82
C GLU A 18 -27.87 21.50 2.54
N LEU A 19 -28.38 21.86 1.36
CA LEU A 19 -27.72 21.66 0.06
C LEU A 19 -26.43 22.50 -0.08
N GLN A 20 -26.47 23.75 0.37
CA GLN A 20 -25.29 24.63 0.36
C GLN A 20 -24.21 24.14 1.34
N ASN A 21 -24.61 23.60 2.49
CA ASN A 21 -23.72 23.02 3.49
C ASN A 21 -23.26 21.59 3.17
N GLY A 22 -23.79 20.97 2.10
CA GLY A 22 -23.43 19.61 1.70
C GLY A 22 -23.98 18.51 2.60
N GLU A 23 -24.89 18.83 3.54
CA GLU A 23 -25.46 17.87 4.49
C GLU A 23 -26.38 16.82 3.83
N PHE A 24 -26.94 17.10 2.65
CA PHE A 24 -27.78 16.15 1.90
C PHE A 24 -27.01 15.34 0.84
N GLY A 25 -25.71 15.38 0.81
CA GLY A 25 -24.91 14.50 -0.06
C GLY A 25 -25.04 14.76 -1.57
N PHE A 26 -25.70 15.83 -2.02
CA PHE A 26 -25.78 16.15 -3.45
C PHE A 26 -24.39 16.46 -4.05
N ASN A 27 -23.49 17.11 -3.29
CA ASN A 27 -22.09 17.23 -3.66
C ASN A 27 -21.36 15.87 -3.57
N ALA A 28 -21.80 15.01 -2.65
CA ALA A 28 -21.28 13.66 -2.51
C ALA A 28 -21.76 12.74 -3.66
N ALA A 29 -22.99 12.91 -4.17
CA ALA A 29 -23.47 12.13 -5.32
C ALA A 29 -22.61 12.38 -6.58
N TYR A 30 -22.22 13.62 -6.84
CA TYR A 30 -21.31 13.92 -7.96
C TYR A 30 -19.92 13.31 -7.75
N LYS A 31 -19.41 13.31 -6.53
CA LYS A 31 -18.10 12.71 -6.20
C LYS A 31 -18.14 11.19 -6.18
N LEU A 32 -19.27 10.58 -5.81
CA LEU A 32 -19.44 9.13 -5.86
C LEU A 32 -19.35 8.56 -7.29
N GLU A 33 -19.66 9.34 -8.32
CA GLU A 33 -19.48 8.95 -9.73
C GLU A 33 -18.01 9.07 -10.20
N THR A 34 -17.09 9.54 -9.34
CA THR A 34 -15.66 9.55 -9.64
C THR A 34 -15.15 8.12 -9.87
N ASN A 35 -14.39 7.91 -10.94
CA ASN A 35 -13.82 6.61 -11.24
C ASN A 35 -12.78 6.22 -10.18
N PHE A 36 -12.98 5.06 -9.58
CA PHE A 36 -12.15 4.55 -8.50
C PHE A 36 -10.71 4.23 -8.94
N LEU A 37 -10.56 3.59 -10.11
CA LEU A 37 -9.23 3.22 -10.61
C LEU A 37 -8.40 4.45 -10.98
N ASP A 38 -9.02 5.47 -11.56
CA ASP A 38 -8.32 6.71 -11.91
C ASP A 38 -7.87 7.48 -10.67
N TYR A 39 -8.71 7.52 -9.64
CA TYR A 39 -8.34 8.09 -8.35
C TYR A 39 -7.16 7.31 -7.71
N TYR A 40 -7.23 5.98 -7.74
CA TYR A 40 -6.15 5.15 -7.21
C TYR A 40 -4.83 5.33 -7.99
N ARG A 41 -4.89 5.46 -9.32
CA ARG A 41 -3.72 5.76 -10.18
C ARG A 41 -3.10 7.10 -9.81
N ALA A 42 -3.90 8.15 -9.68
CA ALA A 42 -3.41 9.47 -9.28
C ALA A 42 -2.71 9.42 -7.91
N MET A 43 -3.24 8.63 -6.95
CA MET A 43 -2.55 8.39 -5.68
C MET A 43 -1.22 7.65 -5.83
N CYS A 44 -1.11 6.70 -6.76
CA CYS A 44 0.15 6.01 -7.05
C CYS A 44 1.19 6.97 -7.64
N GLU A 45 0.81 7.81 -8.60
CA GLU A 45 1.68 8.79 -9.24
C GLU A 45 2.19 9.84 -8.26
N LYS A 46 1.31 10.38 -7.42
CA LYS A 46 1.70 11.32 -6.36
C LYS A 46 2.78 10.75 -5.43
N ARG A 47 2.72 9.44 -5.15
CA ARG A 47 3.70 8.74 -4.30
C ARG A 47 4.98 8.35 -5.05
N HIS A 48 4.95 8.24 -6.36
CA HIS A 48 6.15 8.01 -7.17
C HIS A 48 7.08 9.23 -7.18
N GLY A 49 6.52 10.42 -7.20
CA GLY A 49 7.28 11.68 -7.16
C GLY A 49 7.86 12.03 -5.78
N SER A 50 7.43 11.34 -4.71
CA SER A 50 8.00 11.55 -3.38
C SER A 50 9.25 10.70 -3.19
N THR A 51 10.29 11.29 -2.59
CA THR A 51 11.60 10.64 -2.34
C THR A 51 11.56 9.52 -1.31
N ASP A 52 10.39 9.24 -0.72
CA ASP A 52 10.23 8.46 0.51
C ASP A 52 10.33 6.94 0.40
N SER A 53 10.53 6.34 -0.64
CA SER A 53 10.92 4.95 -0.88
C SER A 53 10.28 4.30 -2.10
N ASN A 54 11.10 3.85 -3.00
CA ASN A 54 10.71 3.02 -4.17
C ASN A 54 9.94 1.74 -3.77
N GLY A 55 10.20 1.20 -2.56
CA GLY A 55 9.52 0.01 -2.06
C GLY A 55 8.04 0.25 -1.73
N ASN A 56 7.71 1.42 -1.19
CA ASN A 56 6.32 1.76 -0.88
C ASN A 56 5.52 1.99 -2.16
N TRP A 57 6.07 2.72 -3.12
CA TRP A 57 5.45 2.89 -4.44
C TRP A 57 5.24 1.55 -5.15
N GLY A 58 6.23 0.64 -5.12
CA GLY A 58 6.12 -0.69 -5.72
C GLY A 58 4.94 -1.51 -5.17
N ASN A 59 4.65 -1.38 -3.88
CA ASN A 59 3.48 -2.02 -3.26
C ASN A 59 2.16 -1.39 -3.72
N TRP A 60 2.09 -0.05 -3.87
CA TRP A 60 0.92 0.63 -4.42
C TRP A 60 0.65 0.21 -5.86
N HIS A 61 1.69 0.20 -6.69
CA HIS A 61 1.58 -0.21 -8.09
C HIS A 61 1.21 -1.70 -8.25
N SER A 62 1.73 -2.56 -7.38
CA SER A 62 1.35 -3.98 -7.39
C SER A 62 -0.11 -4.18 -6.97
N CYS A 63 -0.59 -3.42 -5.97
CA CYS A 63 -1.99 -3.43 -5.59
C CYS A 63 -2.89 -2.92 -6.73
N LEU A 64 -2.49 -1.84 -7.43
CA LEU A 64 -3.22 -1.33 -8.60
C LEU A 64 -3.44 -2.42 -9.66
N LYS A 65 -2.41 -3.21 -9.99
CA LYS A 65 -2.55 -4.33 -10.94
C LYS A 65 -3.56 -5.38 -10.50
N HIS A 66 -3.69 -5.62 -9.21
CA HIS A 66 -4.71 -6.51 -8.67
C HIS A 66 -6.10 -5.88 -8.71
N LEU A 67 -6.20 -4.59 -8.44
CA LEU A 67 -7.46 -3.84 -8.58
C LEU A 67 -7.94 -3.81 -10.03
N GLU A 68 -7.06 -3.56 -11.00
CA GLU A 68 -7.38 -3.58 -12.42
C GLU A 68 -7.87 -4.95 -12.94
N ARG A 69 -7.48 -6.05 -12.28
CA ARG A 69 -7.97 -7.39 -12.59
C ARG A 69 -9.30 -7.70 -11.90
N TYR A 70 -9.55 -7.10 -10.76
CA TYR A 70 -10.74 -7.33 -9.96
C TYR A 70 -11.90 -6.41 -10.35
N CYS A 71 -11.63 -5.13 -10.60
CA CYS A 71 -12.62 -4.12 -10.93
C CYS A 71 -12.95 -4.08 -12.42
N LYS A 72 -14.15 -3.61 -12.73
CA LYS A 72 -14.46 -3.13 -14.09
C LYS A 72 -13.79 -1.76 -14.30
N PRO A 73 -13.40 -1.41 -15.55
CA PRO A 73 -12.74 -0.12 -15.82
C PRO A 73 -13.57 1.12 -15.40
N ASN A 74 -14.88 1.01 -15.41
CA ASN A 74 -15.81 2.07 -15.05
C ASN A 74 -16.34 1.96 -13.60
N THR A 75 -15.70 1.21 -12.73
CA THR A 75 -16.04 1.15 -11.29
C THR A 75 -15.89 2.52 -10.66
N THR A 76 -16.93 2.99 -9.99
CA THR A 76 -16.99 4.28 -9.29
C THR A 76 -16.96 4.09 -7.79
N PHE A 77 -16.80 5.18 -7.02
CA PHE A 77 -16.87 5.09 -5.55
C PHE A 77 -18.25 4.67 -5.03
N LYS A 78 -19.31 4.79 -5.84
CA LYS A 78 -20.64 4.28 -5.51
C LYS A 78 -20.66 2.76 -5.41
N ASP A 79 -19.82 2.08 -6.18
CA ASP A 79 -19.73 0.61 -6.23
C ASP A 79 -18.88 0.05 -5.08
N ILE A 80 -18.10 0.91 -4.39
CA ILE A 80 -17.20 0.49 -3.30
C ILE A 80 -18.02 0.33 -2.00
N THR A 81 -18.69 -0.80 -1.89
CA THR A 81 -19.46 -1.19 -0.71
C THR A 81 -18.62 -2.08 0.23
N PRO A 82 -19.07 -2.32 1.48
CA PRO A 82 -18.42 -3.29 2.36
C PRO A 82 -18.27 -4.67 1.71
N GLU A 83 -19.30 -5.16 1.03
CA GLU A 83 -19.31 -6.45 0.33
C GLU A 83 -18.28 -6.47 -0.81
N TRP A 84 -18.15 -5.37 -1.55
CA TRP A 84 -17.13 -5.23 -2.59
C TRP A 84 -15.71 -5.34 -2.00
N ILE A 85 -15.46 -4.71 -0.85
CA ILE A 85 -14.17 -4.74 -0.16
C ILE A 85 -13.85 -6.14 0.36
N GLU A 86 -14.83 -6.82 0.95
CA GLU A 86 -14.67 -8.21 1.38
C GLU A 86 -14.43 -9.14 0.18
N GLY A 87 -15.11 -8.93 -0.94
CA GLY A 87 -14.87 -9.64 -2.18
C GLY A 87 -13.45 -9.44 -2.70
N PHE A 88 -12.89 -8.22 -2.63
CA PHE A 88 -11.50 -7.98 -2.98
C PHE A 88 -10.53 -8.67 -2.01
N ARG A 89 -10.84 -8.70 -0.72
CA ARG A 89 -10.07 -9.45 0.27
C ARG A 89 -10.05 -10.95 -0.07
N GLU A 90 -11.20 -11.53 -0.39
CA GLU A 90 -11.31 -12.92 -0.82
C GLU A 90 -10.55 -13.19 -2.13
N TYR A 91 -10.64 -12.29 -3.11
CA TYR A 91 -9.85 -12.33 -4.33
C TYR A 91 -8.34 -12.39 -4.04
N LEU A 92 -7.83 -11.53 -3.15
CA LEU A 92 -6.43 -11.54 -2.75
C LEU A 92 -6.03 -12.86 -2.07
N ASP A 93 -6.93 -13.45 -1.32
CA ASP A 93 -6.68 -14.69 -0.58
C ASP A 93 -6.64 -15.93 -1.47
N LYS A 94 -7.65 -16.09 -2.32
CA LYS A 94 -7.89 -17.33 -3.06
C LYS A 94 -7.44 -17.29 -4.51
N THR A 95 -7.64 -16.17 -5.20
CA THR A 95 -7.53 -16.07 -6.66
C THR A 95 -6.27 -15.35 -7.11
N ALA A 96 -5.87 -14.29 -6.40
CA ALA A 96 -4.74 -13.46 -6.82
C ALA A 96 -3.44 -14.25 -6.86
N ARG A 97 -2.68 -14.03 -7.94
CA ARG A 97 -1.40 -14.69 -8.19
C ARG A 97 -0.30 -13.65 -8.42
N CYS A 98 0.92 -14.00 -8.07
CA CYS A 98 2.11 -13.22 -8.39
C CYS A 98 3.05 -14.00 -9.31
N ARG A 99 3.77 -13.26 -10.16
CA ARG A 99 4.80 -13.85 -11.04
C ARG A 99 5.95 -14.39 -10.18
N ASP A 100 6.36 -15.64 -10.46
CA ASP A 100 7.61 -16.14 -9.90
C ASP A 100 8.80 -15.57 -10.69
N LYS A 101 9.49 -14.60 -10.08
CA LYS A 101 10.65 -13.93 -10.71
C LYS A 101 11.83 -14.86 -10.98
N ARG A 102 11.83 -16.07 -10.41
CA ARG A 102 12.89 -17.07 -10.61
C ARG A 102 12.76 -17.83 -11.93
N LYS A 103 11.59 -17.79 -12.55
CA LYS A 103 11.30 -18.48 -13.80
C LYS A 103 11.31 -17.49 -14.97
N LYS A 104 12.14 -17.78 -16.00
CA LYS A 104 12.30 -16.90 -17.17
C LYS A 104 11.13 -16.94 -18.14
N ILE A 105 10.35 -18.03 -18.16
CA ILE A 105 9.24 -18.23 -19.08
C ILE A 105 7.93 -17.86 -18.39
N VAL A 106 7.11 -17.05 -19.04
CA VAL A 106 5.82 -16.55 -18.51
C VAL A 106 4.72 -17.38 -19.15
N THR A 107 4.30 -18.43 -18.44
CA THR A 107 3.02 -19.10 -18.67
C THR A 107 2.16 -18.96 -17.41
N ASP A 108 0.84 -18.99 -17.56
CA ASP A 108 -0.09 -18.85 -16.42
C ASP A 108 0.11 -19.95 -15.37
N GLU A 109 0.69 -21.08 -15.76
CA GLU A 109 1.05 -22.20 -14.88
C GLU A 109 2.18 -21.90 -13.89
N ILE A 110 2.91 -20.78 -14.07
CA ILE A 110 4.10 -20.42 -13.26
C ILE A 110 3.78 -19.39 -12.18
N SER A 111 2.51 -19.03 -12.06
CA SER A 111 2.06 -18.09 -11.04
C SER A 111 1.86 -18.80 -9.70
N LYS A 112 2.33 -18.15 -8.61
CA LYS A 112 2.14 -18.65 -7.25
C LYS A 112 1.13 -17.79 -6.47
N PRO A 113 0.46 -18.35 -5.45
CA PRO A 113 -0.39 -17.58 -4.54
C PRO A 113 0.39 -16.40 -3.93
N LEU A 114 -0.32 -15.37 -3.55
CA LEU A 114 0.28 -14.26 -2.79
C LEU A 114 0.76 -14.75 -1.43
N SER A 115 1.93 -14.26 -1.01
CA SER A 115 2.39 -14.46 0.37
C SER A 115 1.47 -13.71 1.33
N GLN A 116 1.37 -14.16 2.59
CA GLN A 116 0.55 -13.53 3.60
C GLN A 116 0.89 -12.03 3.76
N ASN A 117 2.17 -11.68 3.79
CA ASN A 117 2.62 -10.30 3.90
C ASN A 117 2.25 -9.45 2.66
N SER A 118 2.20 -10.05 1.46
CA SER A 118 1.71 -9.37 0.25
C SER A 118 0.22 -9.06 0.34
N LYS A 119 -0.59 -10.02 0.82
CA LYS A 119 -2.03 -9.82 1.05
C LYS A 119 -2.27 -8.68 2.04
N VAL A 120 -1.57 -8.68 3.18
CA VAL A 120 -1.62 -7.60 4.19
C VAL A 120 -1.25 -6.26 3.55
N SER A 121 -0.13 -6.23 2.82
CA SER A 121 0.36 -4.99 2.19
C SER A 121 -0.66 -4.41 1.19
N TYR A 122 -1.17 -5.23 0.27
CA TYR A 122 -2.09 -4.77 -0.77
C TYR A 122 -3.44 -4.35 -0.19
N PHE A 123 -3.99 -5.11 0.74
CA PHE A 123 -5.23 -4.75 1.41
C PHE A 123 -5.09 -3.44 2.21
N ASN A 124 -3.96 -3.22 2.88
CA ASN A 124 -3.69 -1.96 3.55
C ASN A 124 -3.55 -0.77 2.58
N LYS A 125 -3.10 -0.99 1.33
CA LYS A 125 -3.08 0.08 0.30
C LYS A 125 -4.49 0.43 -0.16
N LEU A 126 -5.37 -0.55 -0.32
CA LEU A 126 -6.78 -0.30 -0.57
C LEU A 126 -7.41 0.49 0.58
N ARG A 127 -7.21 0.05 1.82
CA ARG A 127 -7.73 0.76 3.02
C ARG A 127 -7.25 2.22 3.07
N ALA A 128 -5.98 2.45 2.81
CA ALA A 128 -5.42 3.80 2.79
C ALA A 128 -6.02 4.68 1.68
N CYS A 129 -6.33 4.10 0.52
CA CYS A 129 -7.00 4.80 -0.57
C CYS A 129 -8.44 5.18 -0.19
N ILE A 130 -9.21 4.25 0.38
CA ILE A 130 -10.60 4.49 0.78
C ILE A 130 -10.68 5.52 1.92
N ASN A 131 -9.78 5.44 2.91
CA ASN A 131 -9.73 6.43 3.98
C ASN A 131 -9.42 7.82 3.41
N GLN A 132 -8.45 7.94 2.49
CA GLN A 132 -8.16 9.23 1.85
C GLN A 132 -9.35 9.75 1.05
N ALA A 133 -10.06 8.89 0.33
CA ALA A 133 -11.27 9.28 -0.42
C ALA A 133 -12.40 9.76 0.51
N PHE A 134 -12.50 9.17 1.70
CA PHE A 134 -13.43 9.63 2.73
C PHE A 134 -13.00 11.00 3.28
N ASP A 135 -11.73 11.20 3.59
CA ASP A 135 -11.17 12.48 4.05
C ASP A 135 -11.32 13.57 2.98
N ASP A 136 -11.17 13.23 1.71
CA ASP A 136 -11.39 14.11 0.54
C ASP A 136 -12.89 14.38 0.27
N ARG A 137 -13.80 13.88 1.11
CA ARG A 137 -15.26 14.02 1.00
C ARG A 137 -15.84 13.49 -0.33
N ILE A 138 -15.20 12.47 -0.91
CA ILE A 138 -15.72 11.77 -2.08
C ILE A 138 -16.84 10.81 -1.67
N MET A 139 -16.70 10.22 -0.49
CA MET A 139 -17.65 9.26 0.08
C MET A 139 -18.32 9.84 1.34
N PRO A 140 -19.65 9.73 1.48
CA PRO A 140 -20.37 10.20 2.67
C PRO A 140 -20.12 9.33 3.90
N HIS A 141 -19.81 8.05 3.68
CA HIS A 141 -19.54 7.07 4.73
C HIS A 141 -18.28 6.29 4.41
N ASN A 142 -17.57 5.86 5.44
CA ASN A 142 -16.41 4.99 5.27
C ASN A 142 -16.85 3.52 5.25
N PRO A 143 -16.79 2.83 4.10
CA PRO A 143 -17.24 1.44 3.97
C PRO A 143 -16.31 0.42 4.64
N LEU A 144 -15.16 0.85 5.14
CA LEU A 144 -14.21 -0.01 5.88
C LEU A 144 -14.63 -0.28 7.32
N ARG A 145 -15.67 0.39 7.81
CA ARG A 145 -16.11 0.24 9.20
C ARG A 145 -16.57 -1.20 9.46
N GLY A 146 -15.93 -1.88 10.41
CA GLY A 146 -16.20 -3.27 10.74
C GLY A 146 -15.48 -4.31 9.86
N ILE A 147 -14.74 -3.91 8.82
CA ILE A 147 -13.99 -4.85 7.98
C ILE A 147 -12.60 -5.09 8.57
N GLU A 148 -12.35 -6.35 8.91
CA GLU A 148 -11.03 -6.78 9.38
C GLU A 148 -10.04 -6.96 8.21
N GLY A 149 -8.79 -6.53 8.44
CA GLY A 149 -7.68 -6.79 7.52
C GLY A 149 -7.12 -8.21 7.64
N PHE A 150 -6.15 -8.54 6.81
CA PHE A 150 -5.36 -9.75 6.99
C PHE A 150 -4.47 -9.64 8.23
N LYS A 151 -4.38 -10.70 9.00
CA LYS A 151 -3.36 -10.82 10.05
C LYS A 151 -1.99 -11.02 9.39
N ALA A 152 -0.97 -10.36 9.93
CA ALA A 152 0.40 -10.57 9.47
C ALA A 152 0.81 -12.03 9.72
N GLY A 153 1.51 -12.61 8.74
CA GLY A 153 2.09 -13.94 8.93
C GLY A 153 3.31 -13.85 9.86
N GLU A 154 3.46 -14.84 10.70
CA GLU A 154 4.71 -15.02 11.43
C GLU A 154 5.83 -15.31 10.43
N SER A 155 6.93 -14.61 10.54
CA SER A 155 8.13 -14.90 9.76
C SER A 155 9.21 -15.45 10.69
N GLU A 156 9.58 -16.69 10.49
CA GLU A 156 10.80 -17.21 11.10
C GLU A 156 11.99 -16.43 10.52
N ARG A 157 12.69 -15.76 11.39
CA ARG A 157 13.91 -15.05 11.02
C ARG A 157 15.08 -16.00 11.18
N CYS A 158 15.65 -16.43 10.06
CA CYS A 158 16.93 -17.13 10.08
C CYS A 158 18.04 -16.13 10.41
N TYR A 159 18.89 -16.47 11.33
CA TYR A 159 20.10 -15.72 11.69
C TYR A 159 21.30 -16.64 11.62
N LEU A 160 22.46 -16.05 11.44
CA LEU A 160 23.73 -16.78 11.49
C LEU A 160 24.30 -16.68 12.90
N THR A 161 24.77 -17.79 13.40
CA THR A 161 25.58 -17.84 14.64
C THR A 161 26.95 -17.22 14.38
N LEU A 162 27.67 -16.85 15.46
CA LEU A 162 29.00 -16.28 15.32
C LEU A 162 29.98 -17.24 14.62
N ASP A 163 29.86 -18.54 14.87
CA ASP A 163 30.75 -19.54 14.26
C ASP A 163 30.44 -19.72 12.77
N GLU A 164 29.17 -19.63 12.36
CA GLU A 164 28.79 -19.60 10.94
C GLU A 164 29.32 -18.34 10.24
N VAL A 165 29.28 -17.18 10.89
CA VAL A 165 29.84 -15.93 10.37
C VAL A 165 31.37 -16.07 10.22
N LYS A 166 32.08 -16.68 11.19
CA LYS A 166 33.51 -16.98 11.09
C LYS A 166 33.81 -17.94 9.93
N ALA A 167 33.01 -19.00 9.78
CA ALA A 167 33.16 -19.95 8.68
C ALA A 167 32.97 -19.26 7.32
N MET A 168 31.99 -18.37 7.18
CA MET A 168 31.78 -17.56 5.98
C MET A 168 32.97 -16.59 5.73
N ALA A 169 33.55 -16.04 6.79
CA ALA A 169 34.74 -15.20 6.68
C ALA A 169 35.95 -15.99 6.14
N ALA A 170 36.11 -17.26 6.51
CA ALA A 170 37.16 -18.13 6.00
C ALA A 170 36.89 -18.65 4.58
N ALA A 171 35.63 -18.84 4.20
CA ALA A 171 35.27 -19.44 2.91
C ALA A 171 35.75 -18.60 1.70
N HIS A 172 36.12 -19.26 0.61
CA HIS A 172 36.42 -18.58 -0.66
C HIS A 172 35.19 -17.92 -1.27
N CYS A 173 35.33 -16.68 -1.73
CA CYS A 173 34.27 -15.95 -2.43
C CYS A 173 34.79 -15.38 -3.76
N LYS A 174 34.10 -15.68 -4.84
CA LYS A 174 34.39 -15.17 -6.19
C LYS A 174 34.42 -13.63 -6.24
N TYR A 175 33.64 -12.97 -5.38
CA TYR A 175 33.52 -11.52 -5.33
C TYR A 175 33.97 -10.98 -3.96
N PRO A 176 35.26 -10.64 -3.79
CA PRO A 176 35.83 -10.22 -2.49
C PRO A 176 35.12 -8.99 -1.89
N ALA A 177 34.71 -8.02 -2.73
CA ALA A 177 34.01 -6.83 -2.27
C ALA A 177 32.64 -7.18 -1.65
N LEU A 178 31.90 -8.13 -2.26
CA LEU A 178 30.62 -8.61 -1.71
C LEU A 178 30.79 -9.28 -0.35
N LYS A 179 31.84 -10.10 -0.20
CA LYS A 179 32.17 -10.74 1.08
C LYS A 179 32.48 -9.69 2.15
N LYS A 180 33.33 -8.69 1.83
CA LYS A 180 33.65 -7.59 2.78
C LYS A 180 32.38 -6.83 3.19
N ALA A 181 31.52 -6.48 2.24
CA ALA A 181 30.24 -5.80 2.52
C ALA A 181 29.31 -6.64 3.39
N PHE A 182 29.24 -7.96 3.13
CA PHE A 182 28.46 -8.89 3.96
C PHE A 182 29.02 -8.97 5.39
N MET A 183 30.30 -9.14 5.56
CA MET A 183 30.97 -9.18 6.88
C MET A 183 30.76 -7.87 7.63
N PHE A 184 30.88 -6.75 6.93
CA PHE A 184 30.62 -5.42 7.49
C PHE A 184 29.15 -5.31 7.97
N SER A 185 28.19 -5.78 7.18
CA SER A 185 26.77 -5.83 7.57
C SER A 185 26.55 -6.70 8.83
N CYS A 186 27.19 -7.87 8.91
CA CYS A 186 27.09 -8.75 10.09
C CYS A 186 27.62 -8.09 11.37
N LEU A 187 28.71 -7.32 11.26
CA LEU A 187 29.36 -6.69 12.41
C LEU A 187 28.68 -5.38 12.85
N THR A 188 28.10 -4.63 11.91
CA THR A 188 27.52 -3.30 12.18
C THR A 188 26.01 -3.28 12.23
N GLY A 189 25.33 -4.30 11.70
CA GLY A 189 23.86 -4.32 11.54
C GLY A 189 23.34 -3.42 10.42
N ILE A 190 24.22 -2.75 9.65
CA ILE A 190 23.82 -1.85 8.57
C ILE A 190 23.23 -2.65 7.41
N ARG A 191 22.11 -2.17 6.86
CA ARG A 191 21.41 -2.84 5.76
C ARG A 191 22.22 -2.73 4.47
N LYS A 192 22.09 -3.73 3.60
CA LYS A 192 22.72 -3.75 2.27
C LYS A 192 22.51 -2.44 1.49
N SER A 193 21.27 -1.92 1.46
CA SER A 193 20.92 -0.68 0.75
C SER A 193 21.67 0.55 1.27
N ASP A 194 22.02 0.56 2.54
CA ASP A 194 22.70 1.66 3.19
C ASP A 194 24.21 1.55 2.96
N ILE A 195 24.76 0.32 3.01
CA ILE A 195 26.14 0.03 2.64
C ILE A 195 26.44 0.43 1.18
N GLU A 196 25.51 0.14 0.25
CA GLU A 196 25.64 0.50 -1.18
C GLU A 196 25.68 2.03 -1.42
N LYS A 197 25.10 2.82 -0.50
CA LYS A 197 25.05 4.28 -0.59
C LYS A 197 26.07 4.98 0.29
N MET A 198 26.70 4.26 1.21
CA MET A 198 27.61 4.81 2.21
C MET A 198 28.81 5.51 1.57
N ARG A 199 29.14 6.68 2.08
CA ARG A 199 30.28 7.49 1.64
C ARG A 199 31.27 7.68 2.77
N TRP A 200 32.56 7.79 2.46
CA TRP A 200 33.60 8.02 3.43
C TRP A 200 33.39 9.24 4.34
N LYS A 201 32.70 10.28 3.87
CA LYS A 201 32.34 11.44 4.67
C LYS A 201 31.37 11.15 5.82
N GLU A 202 30.69 10.03 5.78
CA GLU A 202 29.73 9.55 6.79
C GLU A 202 30.43 8.71 7.87
N VAL A 203 31.69 8.33 7.63
CA VAL A 203 32.53 7.59 8.58
C VAL A 203 33.35 8.58 9.38
N GLN A 204 33.12 8.68 10.69
CA GLN A 204 33.82 9.61 11.57
C GLN A 204 34.56 8.85 12.64
N GLN A 205 35.86 9.21 12.84
CA GLN A 205 36.66 8.66 13.94
C GLN A 205 36.44 9.51 15.18
N HIS A 206 36.02 8.88 16.26
CA HIS A 206 35.87 9.49 17.59
C HIS A 206 36.75 8.72 18.60
N GLY A 207 38.01 9.13 18.74
CA GLY A 207 38.97 8.42 19.60
C GLY A 207 39.16 6.97 19.17
N GLU A 208 38.84 6.02 20.05
CA GLU A 208 38.92 4.59 19.76
C GLU A 208 37.70 4.03 18.98
N PHE A 209 36.66 4.82 18.79
CA PHE A 209 35.43 4.39 18.16
C PHE A 209 35.28 5.02 16.79
N THR A 210 34.73 4.24 15.85
CA THR A 210 34.31 4.72 14.53
C THR A 210 32.77 4.84 14.52
N ARG A 211 32.26 6.05 14.23
CA ARG A 211 30.84 6.31 14.01
C ARG A 211 30.54 6.24 12.52
N ILE A 212 29.44 5.55 12.19
CA ILE A 212 28.93 5.37 10.83
C ILE A 212 27.50 5.90 10.77
#